data_a33e765c914d089082823dc78d5b1c20
#
_entry.id   a33e765c914d089082823dc78d5b1c20
#
_cell.length_a   1.000
_cell.length_b   1.000
_cell.length_c   1.000
_cell.angle_alpha   90.00
_cell.angle_beta   90.00
_cell.angle_gamma   90.00
#
_symmetry.space_group_name_H-M   'P 1'
#
loop_
_entity.id
_entity.type
_entity.pdbx_description
1 polymer ?
#
loop_
_entity_poly.entity_id
_entity_poly.type
_entity_poly.pdbx_seq_one_letter_code
_entity_poly.pdbx_strand_id
1 'polypeptide(L)'
;MFSATDAAFSGFREGRENFRTLLAWIPILGVLSAAMVVLMIVFAGPGLMAMQQQQPATGSDPKAALEALKPVGALYAVIIPYCLLFYGVLYAAVNRMMLRPSDRRLAWIAFGADELRQMAVMILLGLLYFVVYLVGAIAVGILAAATAAAAGTGVAILVGVIAGCALLALLVTLAVRLSLSSAQTFATGRINLFGSWALTRGHFWPMLGAYLLAAILAVIAYIAVYAILLLVVITVGGGFAAAGGVFAPDMTSLQTYFTPMTLLYQLLAMIPAPFLLLIMVCPAPSIYRSLTAGSAA
;
A
#
# COMPACT_ATOMS: atom_id res chain seq x y z
N MET A 1 20.71 -2.38 -20.89
CA MET A 1 19.68 -1.31 -20.75
C MET A 1 18.43 -1.92 -20.13
N PHE A 2 17.89 -1.31 -19.10
CA PHE A 2 16.65 -1.79 -18.48
C PHE A 2 15.44 -1.42 -19.36
N SER A 3 14.51 -2.37 -19.52
CA SER A 3 13.25 -2.18 -20.25
C SER A 3 12.13 -1.86 -19.27
N ALA A 4 11.44 -0.73 -19.47
CA ALA A 4 10.32 -0.32 -18.62
C ALA A 4 9.13 -1.31 -18.72
N THR A 5 8.88 -1.84 -19.92
CA THR A 5 7.83 -2.84 -20.14
C THR A 5 8.15 -4.16 -19.46
N ASP A 6 9.38 -4.67 -19.58
CA ASP A 6 9.77 -5.92 -18.92
C ASP A 6 9.67 -5.82 -17.40
N ALA A 7 10.01 -4.66 -16.84
CA ALA A 7 9.87 -4.41 -15.42
C ALA A 7 8.38 -4.37 -14.99
N ALA A 8 7.51 -3.70 -15.76
CA ALA A 8 6.09 -3.62 -15.47
C ALA A 8 5.39 -5.00 -15.54
N PHE A 9 5.78 -5.85 -16.48
CA PHE A 9 5.24 -7.20 -16.65
C PHE A 9 5.91 -8.26 -15.75
N SER A 10 6.93 -7.89 -14.97
CA SER A 10 7.67 -8.84 -14.13
C SER A 10 6.75 -9.59 -13.15
N GLY A 11 5.75 -8.93 -12.56
CA GLY A 11 4.79 -9.57 -11.65
C GLY A 11 3.96 -10.67 -12.30
N PHE A 12 3.53 -10.48 -13.54
CA PHE A 12 2.80 -11.52 -14.29
C PHE A 12 3.71 -12.70 -14.64
N ARG A 13 4.95 -12.44 -15.03
CA ARG A 13 5.93 -13.49 -15.34
C ARG A 13 6.24 -14.33 -14.10
N GLU A 14 6.60 -13.70 -13.00
CA GLU A 14 6.88 -14.38 -11.73
C GLU A 14 5.66 -15.14 -11.22
N GLY A 15 4.46 -14.56 -11.36
CA GLY A 15 3.19 -15.19 -11.01
C GLY A 15 2.95 -16.49 -11.78
N ARG A 16 3.25 -16.49 -13.08
CA ARG A 16 3.12 -17.69 -13.95
C ARG A 16 4.19 -18.73 -13.63
N GLU A 17 5.44 -18.32 -13.49
CA GLU A 17 6.58 -19.23 -13.27
C GLU A 17 6.52 -19.89 -11.89
N ASN A 18 6.00 -19.18 -10.88
CA ASN A 18 5.95 -19.64 -9.49
C ASN A 18 4.52 -19.95 -8.99
N PHE A 19 3.59 -20.22 -9.91
CA PHE A 19 2.16 -20.40 -9.61
C PHE A 19 1.90 -21.35 -8.44
N ARG A 20 2.53 -22.56 -8.47
CA ARG A 20 2.34 -23.57 -7.42
C ARG A 20 2.79 -23.08 -6.05
N THR A 21 3.86 -22.31 -5.98
CA THR A 21 4.38 -21.76 -4.73
C THR A 21 3.49 -20.64 -4.21
N LEU A 22 2.94 -19.83 -5.11
CA LEU A 22 2.00 -18.76 -4.75
C LEU A 22 0.68 -19.29 -4.20
N LEU A 23 0.25 -20.50 -4.61
CA LEU A 23 -0.90 -21.15 -4.00
C LEU A 23 -0.71 -21.39 -2.49
N ALA A 24 0.53 -21.62 -2.04
CA ALA A 24 0.83 -21.74 -0.61
C ALA A 24 0.69 -20.40 0.15
N TRP A 25 0.74 -19.25 -0.54
CA TRP A 25 0.52 -17.94 0.08
C TRP A 25 -0.96 -17.68 0.38
N ILE A 26 -1.88 -18.31 -0.36
CA ILE A 26 -3.32 -18.08 -0.20
C ILE A 26 -3.78 -18.30 1.25
N PRO A 27 -3.56 -19.49 1.88
CA PRO A 27 -3.98 -19.69 3.26
C PRO A 27 -3.25 -18.78 4.24
N ILE A 28 -1.97 -18.45 4.00
CA ILE A 28 -1.19 -17.56 4.87
C ILE A 28 -1.78 -16.14 4.82
N LEU A 29 -2.00 -15.60 3.62
CA LEU A 29 -2.63 -14.29 3.45
C LEU A 29 -4.05 -14.28 4.00
N GLY A 30 -4.77 -15.39 3.86
CA GLY A 30 -6.10 -15.57 4.41
C GLY A 30 -6.15 -15.45 5.93
N VAL A 31 -5.31 -16.22 6.61
CA VAL A 31 -5.21 -16.16 8.07
C VAL A 31 -4.79 -14.76 8.54
N LEU A 32 -3.81 -14.15 7.87
CA LEU A 32 -3.39 -12.81 8.20
C LEU A 32 -4.51 -11.79 7.96
N SER A 33 -5.22 -11.85 6.83
CA SER A 33 -6.35 -10.94 6.57
C SER A 33 -7.48 -11.10 7.58
N ALA A 34 -7.83 -12.33 7.95
CA ALA A 34 -8.82 -12.61 8.99
C ALA A 34 -8.37 -12.07 10.35
N ALA A 35 -7.09 -12.25 10.72
CA ALA A 35 -6.53 -11.71 11.95
C ALA A 35 -6.62 -10.18 11.99
N MET A 36 -6.36 -9.49 10.87
CA MET A 36 -6.51 -8.03 10.77
C MET A 36 -7.94 -7.60 11.05
N VAL A 37 -8.92 -8.29 10.43
CA VAL A 37 -10.34 -7.98 10.65
C VAL A 37 -10.74 -8.19 12.10
N VAL A 38 -10.32 -9.30 12.70
CA VAL A 38 -10.59 -9.57 14.13
C VAL A 38 -9.99 -8.47 15.01
N LEU A 39 -8.74 -8.08 14.77
CA LEU A 39 -8.09 -6.99 15.50
C LEU A 39 -8.85 -5.66 15.32
N MET A 40 -9.27 -5.35 14.10
CA MET A 40 -10.07 -4.14 13.84
C MET A 40 -11.39 -4.15 14.61
N ILE A 41 -12.15 -5.24 14.58
CA ILE A 41 -13.44 -5.31 15.28
C ILE A 41 -13.25 -5.24 16.78
N VAL A 42 -12.29 -5.98 17.35
CA VAL A 42 -12.10 -6.07 18.80
C VAL A 42 -11.54 -4.77 19.39
N PHE A 43 -10.56 -4.16 18.73
CA PHE A 43 -9.86 -2.98 19.30
C PHE A 43 -10.39 -1.65 18.78
N ALA A 44 -10.86 -1.59 17.55
CA ALA A 44 -11.33 -0.34 16.94
C ALA A 44 -12.85 -0.25 16.81
N GLY A 45 -13.57 -1.37 16.79
CA GLY A 45 -15.03 -1.41 16.63
C GLY A 45 -15.79 -0.50 17.62
N PRO A 46 -15.54 -0.57 18.94
CA PRO A 46 -16.20 0.31 19.91
C PRO A 46 -15.96 1.80 19.65
N GLY A 47 -14.74 2.15 19.23
CA GLY A 47 -14.38 3.53 18.88
C GLY A 47 -15.06 4.02 17.60
N LEU A 48 -15.15 3.16 16.58
CA LEU A 48 -15.84 3.48 15.33
C LEU A 48 -17.34 3.69 15.56
N MET A 49 -17.98 2.88 16.40
CA MET A 49 -19.38 3.09 16.82
C MET A 49 -19.57 4.42 17.53
N ALA A 50 -18.68 4.74 18.47
CA ALA A 50 -18.73 6.01 19.18
C ALA A 50 -18.61 7.21 18.22
N MET A 51 -17.75 7.11 17.18
CA MET A 51 -17.64 8.14 16.15
C MET A 51 -18.91 8.30 15.31
N GLN A 52 -19.58 7.21 14.96
CA GLN A 52 -20.84 7.26 14.20
C GLN A 52 -21.98 7.89 15.01
N GLN A 53 -21.95 7.77 16.34
CA GLN A 53 -22.95 8.34 17.25
C GLN A 53 -22.64 9.79 17.63
N GLN A 54 -21.40 10.24 17.49
CA GLN A 54 -21.03 11.63 17.74
C GLN A 54 -21.50 12.50 16.56
N GLN A 55 -22.41 13.42 16.85
CA GLN A 55 -22.71 14.52 15.92
C GLN A 55 -21.44 15.34 15.68
N PRO A 56 -21.23 15.86 14.45
CA PRO A 56 -20.11 16.74 14.18
C PRO A 56 -20.09 17.85 15.21
N ALA A 57 -19.00 17.96 15.95
CA ALA A 57 -18.83 19.05 16.91
C ALA A 57 -18.88 20.38 16.14
N THR A 58 -19.98 21.08 16.22
CA THR A 58 -20.21 22.41 15.61
C THR A 58 -19.56 23.53 16.42
N GLY A 59 -18.44 23.26 17.10
CA GLY A 59 -17.76 24.24 17.93
C GLY A 59 -16.24 24.12 17.84
N SER A 60 -15.57 25.25 17.99
CA SER A 60 -14.11 25.39 18.01
C SER A 60 -13.46 24.97 19.35
N ASP A 61 -14.06 24.04 20.09
CA ASP A 61 -13.45 23.53 21.33
C ASP A 61 -12.33 22.52 21.01
N PRO A 62 -11.05 22.87 21.26
CA PRO A 62 -9.92 21.98 21.00
C PRO A 62 -9.97 20.68 21.81
N LYS A 63 -10.61 20.68 23.01
CA LYS A 63 -10.75 19.48 23.85
C LYS A 63 -11.73 18.50 23.21
N ALA A 64 -12.87 18.99 22.74
CA ALA A 64 -13.87 18.16 22.05
C ALA A 64 -13.28 17.55 20.76
N ALA A 65 -12.48 18.32 20.01
CA ALA A 65 -11.78 17.83 18.84
C ALA A 65 -10.76 16.72 19.18
N LEU A 66 -10.01 16.88 20.28
CA LEU A 66 -9.05 15.87 20.75
C LEU A 66 -9.76 14.58 21.22
N GLU A 67 -10.89 14.70 21.92
CA GLU A 67 -11.68 13.53 22.33
C GLU A 67 -12.23 12.77 21.11
N ALA A 68 -12.69 13.47 20.07
CA ALA A 68 -13.13 12.87 18.82
C ALA A 68 -12.01 12.14 18.05
N LEU A 69 -10.74 12.50 18.26
CA LEU A 69 -9.59 11.85 17.63
C LEU A 69 -9.12 10.58 18.37
N LYS A 70 -9.50 10.35 19.63
CA LYS A 70 -9.08 9.16 20.40
C LYS A 70 -9.42 7.83 19.70
N PRO A 71 -10.66 7.60 19.20
CA PRO A 71 -11.00 6.37 18.49
C PRO A 71 -10.18 6.16 17.20
N VAL A 72 -9.89 7.26 16.49
CA VAL A 72 -9.03 7.26 15.29
C VAL A 72 -7.62 6.84 15.68
N GLY A 73 -7.08 7.40 16.76
CA GLY A 73 -5.77 7.03 17.29
C GLY A 73 -5.68 5.54 17.67
N ALA A 74 -6.71 5.01 18.35
CA ALA A 74 -6.77 3.59 18.68
C ALA A 74 -6.80 2.68 17.45
N LEU A 75 -7.56 3.07 16.42
CA LEU A 75 -7.61 2.37 15.14
C LEU A 75 -6.23 2.31 14.47
N TYR A 76 -5.56 3.45 14.34
CA TYR A 76 -4.23 3.51 13.73
C TYR A 76 -3.15 2.82 14.56
N ALA A 77 -3.26 2.81 15.90
CA ALA A 77 -2.37 2.08 16.80
C ALA A 77 -2.38 0.56 16.55
N VAL A 78 -3.48 0.02 16.04
CA VAL A 78 -3.60 -1.40 15.66
C VAL A 78 -3.19 -1.61 14.19
N ILE A 79 -3.70 -0.77 13.28
CA ILE A 79 -3.50 -0.94 11.83
C ILE A 79 -2.03 -0.77 11.46
N ILE A 80 -1.35 0.26 11.97
CA ILE A 80 0.03 0.58 11.54
C ILE A 80 1.01 -0.56 11.86
N PRO A 81 1.10 -1.08 13.11
CA PRO A 81 2.00 -2.19 13.41
C PRO A 81 1.66 -3.45 12.61
N TYR A 82 0.37 -3.73 12.44
CA TYR A 82 -0.07 -4.86 11.65
C TYR A 82 0.34 -4.73 10.18
N CYS A 83 0.09 -3.59 9.54
CA CYS A 83 0.47 -3.34 8.16
C CYS A 83 2.01 -3.39 7.97
N LEU A 84 2.78 -2.86 8.91
CA LEU A 84 4.23 -2.93 8.88
C LEU A 84 4.72 -4.38 8.90
N LEU A 85 4.17 -5.20 9.80
CA LEU A 85 4.49 -6.62 9.88
C LEU A 85 4.09 -7.35 8.59
N PHE A 86 2.84 -7.20 8.18
CA PHE A 86 2.25 -7.85 7.02
C PHE A 86 3.02 -7.52 5.73
N TYR A 87 3.14 -6.24 5.42
CA TYR A 87 3.84 -5.81 4.20
C TYR A 87 5.35 -6.00 4.30
N GLY A 88 5.96 -5.85 5.49
CA GLY A 88 7.38 -6.11 5.68
C GLY A 88 7.76 -7.54 5.32
N VAL A 89 6.96 -8.52 5.77
CA VAL A 89 7.14 -9.94 5.43
C VAL A 89 6.90 -10.18 3.94
N LEU A 90 5.85 -9.62 3.36
CA LEU A 90 5.52 -9.82 1.94
C LEU A 90 6.54 -9.18 1.00
N TYR A 91 7.00 -7.96 1.29
CA TYR A 91 8.05 -7.31 0.50
C TYR A 91 9.37 -8.09 0.58
N ALA A 92 9.72 -8.60 1.78
CA ALA A 92 10.89 -9.48 1.92
C ALA A 92 10.73 -10.78 1.12
N ALA A 93 9.54 -11.39 1.13
CA ALA A 93 9.26 -12.60 0.39
C ALA A 93 9.37 -12.40 -1.13
N VAL A 94 8.82 -11.30 -1.67
CA VAL A 94 8.97 -10.96 -3.10
C VAL A 94 10.42 -10.65 -3.46
N ASN A 95 11.12 -9.87 -2.63
CA ASN A 95 12.54 -9.59 -2.85
C ASN A 95 13.36 -10.89 -2.80
N ARG A 96 13.07 -11.82 -1.89
CA ARG A 96 13.74 -13.12 -1.78
C ARG A 96 13.48 -13.96 -3.03
N MET A 97 12.24 -14.04 -3.48
CA MET A 97 11.87 -14.75 -4.70
C MET A 97 12.67 -14.26 -5.93
N MET A 98 12.82 -12.93 -6.07
CA MET A 98 13.45 -12.33 -7.23
C MET A 98 14.98 -12.22 -7.12
N LEU A 99 15.53 -11.95 -5.93
CA LEU A 99 16.96 -11.65 -5.74
C LEU A 99 17.75 -12.84 -5.19
N ARG A 100 17.07 -13.79 -4.49
CA ARG A 100 17.66 -15.02 -3.93
C ARG A 100 16.77 -16.23 -4.21
N PRO A 101 16.53 -16.61 -5.47
CA PRO A 101 15.55 -17.65 -5.84
C PRO A 101 15.87 -19.04 -5.28
N SER A 102 17.12 -19.29 -4.89
CA SER A 102 17.54 -20.55 -4.23
C SER A 102 17.07 -20.66 -2.77
N ASP A 103 16.75 -19.55 -2.09
CA ASP A 103 16.28 -19.54 -0.70
C ASP A 103 14.75 -19.71 -0.63
N ARG A 104 14.29 -20.96 -0.87
CA ARG A 104 12.85 -21.30 -0.98
C ARG A 104 12.18 -21.65 0.35
N ARG A 105 12.69 -21.22 1.50
CA ARG A 105 12.09 -21.51 2.81
C ARG A 105 10.62 -21.07 2.84
N LEU A 106 9.72 -21.97 3.27
CA LEU A 106 8.27 -21.73 3.38
C LEU A 106 7.70 -20.92 2.20
N ALA A 107 8.03 -21.31 0.97
CA ALA A 107 7.60 -20.57 -0.21
C ALA A 107 8.08 -19.09 -0.23
N TRP A 108 9.32 -18.86 0.17
CA TRP A 108 9.99 -17.56 0.35
C TRP A 108 9.47 -16.68 1.50
N ILE A 109 8.38 -17.06 2.17
CA ILE A 109 7.93 -16.39 3.40
C ILE A 109 8.83 -16.87 4.54
N ALA A 110 9.42 -15.93 5.25
CA ALA A 110 10.21 -16.20 6.44
C ALA A 110 10.03 -15.06 7.44
N PHE A 111 10.52 -15.25 8.64
CA PHE A 111 10.59 -14.19 9.65
C PHE A 111 12.00 -14.15 10.23
N GLY A 112 12.67 -13.02 10.05
CA GLY A 112 14.07 -12.87 10.48
C GLY A 112 14.58 -11.45 10.26
N ALA A 113 15.91 -11.34 10.17
CA ALA A 113 16.58 -10.04 10.05
C ALA A 113 16.23 -9.30 8.74
N ASP A 114 15.95 -10.02 7.66
CA ASP A 114 15.60 -9.41 6.38
C ASP A 114 14.23 -8.74 6.46
N GLU A 115 13.24 -9.39 7.08
CA GLU A 115 11.90 -8.87 7.30
C GLU A 115 11.92 -7.63 8.22
N LEU A 116 12.70 -7.70 9.31
CA LEU A 116 12.88 -6.56 10.21
C LEU A 116 13.51 -5.36 9.49
N ARG A 117 14.49 -5.60 8.61
CA ARG A 117 15.09 -4.53 7.79
C ARG A 117 14.07 -3.94 6.82
N GLN A 118 13.19 -4.77 6.22
CA GLN A 118 12.11 -4.28 5.35
C GLN A 118 11.12 -3.39 6.12
N MET A 119 10.70 -3.81 7.32
CA MET A 119 9.87 -2.97 8.19
C MET A 119 10.57 -1.64 8.52
N ALA A 120 11.86 -1.68 8.87
CA ALA A 120 12.62 -0.47 9.15
C ALA A 120 12.70 0.46 7.94
N VAL A 121 12.92 -0.07 6.72
CA VAL A 121 12.90 0.73 5.48
C VAL A 121 11.51 1.34 5.26
N MET A 122 10.44 0.59 5.48
CA MET A 122 9.06 1.10 5.33
C MET A 122 8.76 2.23 6.33
N ILE A 123 9.18 2.08 7.60
CA ILE A 123 9.03 3.12 8.62
C ILE A 123 9.81 4.38 8.22
N LEU A 124 11.06 4.22 7.84
CA LEU A 124 11.92 5.35 7.48
C LEU A 124 11.43 6.09 6.23
N LEU A 125 10.99 5.34 5.20
CA LEU A 125 10.38 5.94 4.01
C LEU A 125 9.05 6.61 4.33
N GLY A 126 8.21 5.95 5.12
CA GLY A 126 6.92 6.50 5.57
C GLY A 126 7.10 7.80 6.35
N LEU A 127 8.07 7.83 7.29
CA LEU A 127 8.40 9.04 8.05
C LEU A 127 8.94 10.14 7.14
N LEU A 128 9.83 9.81 6.20
CA LEU A 128 10.37 10.77 5.25
C LEU A 128 9.25 11.38 4.39
N TYR A 129 8.36 10.56 3.82
CA TYR A 129 7.23 11.05 3.02
C TYR A 129 6.25 11.88 3.86
N PHE A 130 5.98 11.45 5.09
CA PHE A 130 5.12 12.18 6.01
C PHE A 130 5.68 13.58 6.32
N VAL A 131 6.97 13.67 6.65
CA VAL A 131 7.63 14.96 6.95
C VAL A 131 7.62 15.85 5.72
N VAL A 132 7.99 15.35 4.54
CA VAL A 132 7.98 16.14 3.30
C VAL A 132 6.56 16.61 2.96
N TYR A 133 5.58 15.74 3.10
CA TYR A 133 4.16 16.08 2.88
C TYR A 133 3.69 17.14 3.87
N LEU A 134 3.96 16.97 5.16
CA LEU A 134 3.52 17.89 6.22
C LEU A 134 4.14 19.29 6.04
N VAL A 135 5.45 19.36 5.86
CA VAL A 135 6.16 20.62 5.63
C VAL A 135 5.68 21.28 4.34
N GLY A 136 5.53 20.50 3.27
CA GLY A 136 5.02 20.99 1.99
C GLY A 136 3.57 21.48 2.09
N ALA A 137 2.69 20.73 2.75
CA ALA A 137 1.30 21.14 2.94
C ALA A 137 1.17 22.43 3.77
N ILE A 138 1.97 22.58 4.83
CA ILE A 138 2.03 23.81 5.62
C ILE A 138 2.52 24.98 4.75
N ALA A 139 3.57 24.77 3.96
CA ALA A 139 4.10 25.82 3.07
C ALA A 139 3.06 26.24 2.02
N VAL A 140 2.35 25.28 1.40
CA VAL A 140 1.25 25.55 0.46
C VAL A 140 0.13 26.34 1.15
N GLY A 141 -0.26 25.94 2.37
CA GLY A 141 -1.30 26.63 3.15
C GLY A 141 -0.93 28.08 3.48
N ILE A 142 0.29 28.31 3.96
CA ILE A 142 0.80 29.64 4.27
C ILE A 142 0.83 30.51 2.99
N LEU A 143 1.32 29.96 1.88
CA LEU A 143 1.39 30.67 0.60
C LEU A 143 -0.01 31.05 0.10
N ALA A 144 -0.95 30.11 0.17
CA ALA A 144 -2.34 30.37 -0.23
C ALA A 144 -3.00 31.44 0.67
N ALA A 145 -2.80 31.37 1.99
CA ALA A 145 -3.34 32.36 2.93
C ALA A 145 -2.76 33.76 2.70
N ALA A 146 -1.44 33.87 2.52
CA ALA A 146 -0.76 35.15 2.22
C ALA A 146 -1.25 35.76 0.89
N THR A 147 -1.43 34.89 -0.12
CA THR A 147 -1.95 35.31 -1.44
C THR A 147 -3.40 35.77 -1.36
N ALA A 148 -4.23 35.07 -0.57
CA ALA A 148 -5.63 35.47 -0.36
C ALA A 148 -5.74 36.84 0.27
N ALA A 149 -4.89 37.15 1.26
CA ALA A 149 -4.82 38.46 1.92
C ALA A 149 -4.31 39.58 1.00
N ALA A 150 -3.37 39.27 0.10
CA ALA A 150 -2.74 40.29 -0.76
C ALA A 150 -3.48 40.53 -2.09
N ALA A 151 -4.03 39.45 -2.71
CA ALA A 151 -4.53 39.46 -4.09
C ALA A 151 -5.95 38.87 -4.25
N GLY A 152 -6.57 38.48 -3.14
CA GLY A 152 -7.91 37.90 -3.12
C GLY A 152 -7.99 36.40 -3.38
N THR A 153 -9.15 35.85 -3.11
CA THR A 153 -9.37 34.37 -3.07
C THR A 153 -9.14 33.68 -4.42
N GLY A 154 -9.47 34.33 -5.54
CA GLY A 154 -9.29 33.74 -6.88
C GLY A 154 -7.83 33.47 -7.21
N VAL A 155 -6.95 34.43 -6.91
CA VAL A 155 -5.50 34.28 -7.12
C VAL A 155 -4.92 33.24 -6.13
N ALA A 156 -5.41 33.23 -4.88
CA ALA A 156 -4.98 32.27 -3.87
C ALA A 156 -5.29 30.81 -4.29
N ILE A 157 -6.45 30.55 -4.88
CA ILE A 157 -6.81 29.21 -5.39
C ILE A 157 -5.81 28.80 -6.48
N LEU A 158 -5.52 29.67 -7.45
CA LEU A 158 -4.60 29.37 -8.54
C LEU A 158 -3.18 29.06 -8.01
N VAL A 159 -2.68 29.89 -7.11
CA VAL A 159 -1.36 29.70 -6.47
C VAL A 159 -1.35 28.40 -5.64
N GLY A 160 -2.41 28.13 -4.89
CA GLY A 160 -2.56 26.90 -4.11
C GLY A 160 -2.54 25.64 -4.99
N VAL A 161 -3.24 25.67 -6.14
CA VAL A 161 -3.24 24.56 -7.11
C VAL A 161 -1.83 24.36 -7.69
N ILE A 162 -1.16 25.41 -8.13
CA ILE A 162 0.20 25.31 -8.69
C ILE A 162 1.19 24.78 -7.63
N ALA A 163 1.15 25.31 -6.42
CA ALA A 163 2.01 24.86 -5.32
C ALA A 163 1.69 23.42 -4.90
N GLY A 164 0.42 23.03 -4.89
CA GLY A 164 -0.01 21.65 -4.65
C GLY A 164 0.48 20.68 -5.72
N CYS A 165 0.41 21.07 -6.99
CA CYS A 165 0.98 20.28 -8.09
C CYS A 165 2.51 20.16 -7.97
N ALA A 166 3.21 21.21 -7.53
CA ALA A 166 4.65 21.16 -7.30
C ALA A 166 5.00 20.21 -6.14
N LEU A 167 4.23 20.24 -5.04
CA LEU A 167 4.38 19.29 -3.93
C LEU A 167 4.15 17.85 -4.39
N LEU A 168 3.10 17.60 -5.17
CA LEU A 168 2.83 16.29 -5.75
C LEU A 168 3.98 15.80 -6.64
N ALA A 169 4.51 16.65 -7.51
CA ALA A 169 5.66 16.35 -8.36
C ALA A 169 6.91 16.00 -7.53
N LEU A 170 7.14 16.72 -6.42
CA LEU A 170 8.21 16.40 -5.48
C LEU A 170 8.03 15.03 -4.85
N LEU A 171 6.82 14.70 -4.34
CA LEU A 171 6.53 13.41 -3.74
C LEU A 171 6.67 12.26 -4.74
N VAL A 172 6.20 12.43 -5.97
CA VAL A 172 6.39 11.44 -7.06
C VAL A 172 7.88 11.26 -7.37
N THR A 173 8.63 12.35 -7.43
CA THR A 173 10.08 12.29 -7.65
C THR A 173 10.79 11.50 -6.55
N LEU A 174 10.46 11.76 -5.30
CA LEU A 174 10.98 11.01 -4.15
C LEU A 174 10.58 9.53 -4.22
N ALA A 175 9.31 9.25 -4.55
CA ALA A 175 8.81 7.89 -4.66
C ALA A 175 9.59 7.06 -5.70
N VAL A 176 9.81 7.62 -6.90
CA VAL A 176 10.60 6.95 -7.94
C VAL A 176 12.06 6.82 -7.55
N ARG A 177 12.67 7.87 -6.98
CA ARG A 177 14.08 7.87 -6.58
C ARG A 177 14.40 6.90 -5.45
N LEU A 178 13.48 6.72 -4.53
CA LEU A 178 13.66 5.85 -3.36
C LEU A 178 12.98 4.48 -3.52
N SER A 179 12.37 4.20 -4.65
CA SER A 179 11.64 2.95 -4.91
C SER A 179 12.49 1.68 -4.78
N LEU A 180 13.79 1.76 -5.09
CA LEU A 180 14.70 0.62 -5.03
C LEU A 180 15.29 0.37 -3.63
N SER A 181 15.00 1.23 -2.62
CA SER A 181 15.57 1.12 -1.27
C SER A 181 15.25 -0.21 -0.59
N SER A 182 14.04 -0.75 -0.81
CA SER A 182 13.62 -2.06 -0.31
C SER A 182 14.45 -3.19 -0.93
N ALA A 183 14.53 -3.24 -2.26
CA ALA A 183 15.29 -4.26 -2.99
C ALA A 183 16.80 -4.17 -2.68
N GLN A 184 17.37 -2.96 -2.62
CA GLN A 184 18.76 -2.72 -2.28
C GLN A 184 19.08 -3.16 -0.84
N THR A 185 18.22 -2.80 0.13
CA THR A 185 18.39 -3.22 1.54
C THR A 185 18.37 -4.74 1.65
N PHE A 186 17.45 -5.41 0.93
CA PHE A 186 17.38 -6.87 0.91
C PHE A 186 18.64 -7.50 0.29
N ALA A 187 19.10 -6.97 -0.84
CA ALA A 187 20.27 -7.51 -1.55
C ALA A 187 21.56 -7.37 -0.74
N THR A 188 21.76 -6.19 -0.11
CA THR A 188 23.00 -5.87 0.60
C THR A 188 23.01 -6.27 2.08
N GLY A 189 21.83 -6.52 2.67
CA GLY A 189 21.68 -6.77 4.10
C GLY A 189 21.94 -5.53 4.98
N ARG A 190 21.96 -4.33 4.40
CA ARG A 190 22.20 -3.05 5.08
C ARG A 190 21.13 -2.05 4.70
N ILE A 191 20.59 -1.32 5.70
CA ILE A 191 19.60 -0.26 5.45
C ILE A 191 20.32 0.92 4.81
N ASN A 192 19.97 1.20 3.55
CA ASN A 192 20.51 2.33 2.80
C ASN A 192 19.42 2.95 1.91
N LEU A 193 18.68 3.91 2.46
CA LEU A 193 17.58 4.57 1.74
C LEU A 193 18.08 5.37 0.54
N PHE A 194 19.13 6.16 0.76
CA PHE A 194 19.63 7.09 -0.25
C PHE A 194 20.57 6.44 -1.28
N GLY A 195 21.00 5.19 -1.06
CA GLY A 195 21.71 4.44 -2.09
C GLY A 195 20.87 4.21 -3.34
N SER A 196 19.55 4.08 -3.19
CA SER A 196 18.59 4.03 -4.30
C SER A 196 18.66 5.28 -5.18
N TRP A 197 18.90 6.45 -4.60
CA TRP A 197 19.01 7.72 -5.36
C TRP A 197 20.15 7.70 -6.38
N ALA A 198 21.29 7.12 -6.01
CA ALA A 198 22.43 6.98 -6.92
C ALA A 198 22.11 5.99 -8.07
N LEU A 199 21.48 4.85 -7.74
CA LEU A 199 21.11 3.83 -8.73
C LEU A 199 20.08 4.34 -9.76
N THR A 200 19.16 5.20 -9.34
CA THR A 200 18.08 5.73 -10.18
C THR A 200 18.49 6.94 -11.00
N ARG A 201 19.76 7.42 -10.85
CA ARG A 201 20.26 8.57 -11.58
C ARG A 201 20.27 8.32 -13.08
N GLY A 202 19.68 9.22 -13.86
CA GLY A 202 19.56 9.05 -15.31
C GLY A 202 18.41 8.16 -15.79
N HIS A 203 17.72 7.43 -14.88
CA HIS A 203 16.67 6.47 -15.24
C HIS A 203 15.26 6.87 -14.74
N PHE A 204 15.07 8.13 -14.31
CA PHE A 204 13.81 8.59 -13.73
C PHE A 204 12.60 8.32 -14.62
N TRP A 205 12.61 8.78 -15.87
CA TRP A 205 11.47 8.66 -16.80
C TRP A 205 11.14 7.22 -17.17
N PRO A 206 12.12 6.36 -17.53
CA PRO A 206 11.85 4.94 -17.74
C PRO A 206 11.29 4.22 -16.52
N MET A 207 11.75 4.57 -15.29
CA MET A 207 11.25 3.99 -14.05
C MET A 207 9.83 4.47 -13.75
N LEU A 208 9.56 5.77 -13.88
CA LEU A 208 8.22 6.33 -13.75
C LEU A 208 7.25 5.64 -14.71
N GLY A 209 7.66 5.47 -15.99
CA GLY A 209 6.87 4.76 -16.98
C GLY A 209 6.61 3.30 -16.61
N ALA A 210 7.61 2.58 -16.08
CA ALA A 210 7.44 1.21 -15.60
C ALA A 210 6.43 1.11 -14.46
N TYR A 211 6.52 2.01 -13.46
CA TYR A 211 5.59 2.04 -12.32
C TYR A 211 4.18 2.46 -12.72
N LEU A 212 4.03 3.44 -13.60
CA LEU A 212 2.72 3.84 -14.13
C LEU A 212 2.07 2.70 -14.92
N LEU A 213 2.83 2.02 -15.78
CA LEU A 213 2.32 0.88 -16.52
C LEU A 213 1.93 -0.27 -15.57
N ALA A 214 2.78 -0.60 -14.58
CA ALA A 214 2.46 -1.61 -13.58
C ALA A 214 1.20 -1.23 -12.77
N ALA A 215 1.05 0.04 -12.40
CA ALA A 215 -0.15 0.52 -11.70
C ALA A 215 -1.41 0.40 -12.56
N ILE A 216 -1.36 0.78 -13.84
CA ILE A 216 -2.47 0.60 -14.78
C ILE A 216 -2.85 -0.88 -14.90
N LEU A 217 -1.86 -1.75 -15.10
CA LEU A 217 -2.08 -3.19 -15.19
C LEU A 217 -2.68 -3.76 -13.90
N ALA A 218 -2.20 -3.30 -12.73
CA ALA A 218 -2.75 -3.68 -11.44
C ALA A 218 -4.21 -3.23 -11.29
N VAL A 219 -4.54 -2.00 -11.68
CA VAL A 219 -5.93 -1.48 -11.64
C VAL A 219 -6.84 -2.30 -12.54
N ILE A 220 -6.40 -2.61 -13.78
CA ILE A 220 -7.18 -3.45 -14.70
C ILE A 220 -7.39 -4.85 -14.10
N ALA A 221 -6.34 -5.48 -13.56
CA ALA A 221 -6.44 -6.78 -12.92
C ALA A 221 -7.37 -6.75 -11.69
N TYR A 222 -7.27 -5.70 -10.87
CA TYR A 222 -8.16 -5.47 -9.73
C TYR A 222 -9.61 -5.37 -10.17
N ILE A 223 -9.92 -4.49 -11.13
CA ILE A 223 -11.29 -4.31 -11.66
C ILE A 223 -11.84 -5.64 -12.18
N ALA A 224 -11.06 -6.39 -12.95
CA ALA A 224 -11.48 -7.69 -13.48
C ALA A 224 -11.79 -8.69 -12.37
N VAL A 225 -10.91 -8.81 -11.37
CA VAL A 225 -11.11 -9.69 -10.21
C VAL A 225 -12.35 -9.30 -9.42
N TYR A 226 -12.48 -8.02 -9.07
CA TYR A 226 -13.63 -7.54 -8.29
C TYR A 226 -14.95 -7.65 -9.05
N ALA A 227 -14.95 -7.47 -10.38
CA ALA A 227 -16.14 -7.68 -11.20
C ALA A 227 -16.60 -9.16 -11.17
N ILE A 228 -15.64 -10.10 -11.21
CA ILE A 228 -15.93 -11.54 -11.09
C ILE A 228 -16.47 -11.85 -9.68
N LEU A 229 -15.83 -11.35 -8.63
CA LEU A 229 -16.26 -11.55 -7.25
C LEU A 229 -17.65 -10.96 -7.01
N LEU A 230 -17.93 -9.76 -7.52
CA LEU A 230 -19.23 -9.13 -7.46
C LEU A 230 -20.30 -9.99 -8.14
N LEU A 231 -20.01 -10.50 -9.33
CA LEU A 231 -20.93 -11.38 -10.06
C LEU A 231 -21.23 -12.65 -9.26
N VAL A 232 -20.23 -13.27 -8.65
CA VAL A 232 -20.42 -14.46 -7.78
C VAL A 232 -21.28 -14.10 -6.58
N VAL A 233 -21.03 -12.99 -5.90
CA VAL A 233 -21.80 -12.54 -4.72
C VAL A 233 -23.28 -12.28 -5.11
N ILE A 234 -23.53 -11.62 -6.24
CA ILE A 234 -24.90 -11.35 -6.72
C ILE A 234 -25.63 -12.63 -7.06
N THR A 235 -24.97 -13.56 -7.76
CA THR A 235 -25.61 -14.80 -8.22
C THR A 235 -25.87 -15.78 -7.08
N VAL A 236 -24.90 -15.98 -6.18
CA VAL A 236 -25.02 -16.89 -5.03
C VAL A 236 -25.87 -16.28 -3.92
N GLY A 237 -25.75 -14.98 -3.71
CA GLY A 237 -26.49 -14.23 -2.66
C GLY A 237 -27.93 -13.88 -3.01
N GLY A 238 -28.37 -14.12 -4.25
CA GLY A 238 -29.75 -13.86 -4.69
C GLY A 238 -30.06 -12.40 -5.01
N GLY A 239 -29.03 -11.59 -5.37
CA GLY A 239 -29.26 -10.25 -5.86
C GLY A 239 -28.29 -9.19 -5.33
N PHE A 240 -28.52 -7.94 -5.76
CA PHE A 240 -27.66 -6.78 -5.39
C PHE A 240 -27.65 -6.45 -3.88
N ALA A 241 -28.70 -6.81 -3.14
CA ALA A 241 -28.74 -6.61 -1.69
C ALA A 241 -27.61 -7.37 -0.96
N ALA A 242 -27.26 -8.58 -1.43
CA ALA A 242 -26.15 -9.36 -0.90
C ALA A 242 -24.80 -8.67 -1.11
N ALA A 243 -24.62 -7.98 -2.24
CA ALA A 243 -23.41 -7.20 -2.52
C ALA A 243 -23.25 -6.06 -1.50
N GLY A 244 -24.31 -5.34 -1.14
CA GLY A 244 -24.26 -4.29 -0.13
C GLY A 244 -23.72 -4.80 1.21
N GLY A 245 -24.21 -5.94 1.70
CA GLY A 245 -23.76 -6.55 2.95
C GLY A 245 -22.30 -7.04 2.93
N VAL A 246 -21.79 -7.39 1.76
CA VAL A 246 -20.39 -7.86 1.61
C VAL A 246 -19.39 -6.70 1.47
N PHE A 247 -19.74 -5.65 0.71
CA PHE A 247 -18.85 -4.52 0.47
C PHE A 247 -18.91 -3.42 1.53
N ALA A 248 -19.97 -3.40 2.33
CA ALA A 248 -20.10 -2.57 3.53
C ALA A 248 -20.54 -3.44 4.72
N PRO A 249 -19.68 -4.37 5.16
CA PRO A 249 -20.03 -5.30 6.23
C PRO A 249 -20.18 -4.58 7.57
N ASP A 250 -21.09 -5.09 8.39
CA ASP A 250 -21.24 -4.59 9.75
C ASP A 250 -20.03 -5.03 10.61
N MET A 251 -19.20 -4.07 10.98
CA MET A 251 -18.00 -4.26 11.80
C MET A 251 -18.25 -4.09 13.31
N THR A 252 -19.51 -4.11 13.74
CA THR A 252 -19.86 -3.92 15.17
C THR A 252 -19.52 -5.13 16.03
N SER A 253 -19.60 -6.33 15.45
CA SER A 253 -19.23 -7.59 16.13
C SER A 253 -18.64 -8.60 15.14
N LEU A 254 -17.96 -9.62 15.70
CA LEU A 254 -17.48 -10.74 14.89
C LEU A 254 -18.63 -11.53 14.24
N GLN A 255 -19.77 -11.63 14.91
CA GLN A 255 -20.93 -12.38 14.40
C GLN A 255 -21.60 -11.64 13.21
N THR A 256 -21.75 -10.33 13.29
CA THR A 256 -22.32 -9.52 12.23
C THR A 256 -21.41 -9.41 11.02
N TYR A 257 -20.10 -9.43 11.24
CA TYR A 257 -19.10 -9.38 10.17
C TYR A 257 -18.96 -10.73 9.45
N PHE A 258 -18.75 -11.84 10.20
CA PHE A 258 -18.52 -13.16 9.61
C PHE A 258 -19.82 -13.86 9.21
N THR A 259 -20.60 -13.22 8.35
CA THR A 259 -21.74 -13.88 7.70
C THR A 259 -21.28 -14.94 6.69
N PRO A 260 -22.08 -15.94 6.35
CA PRO A 260 -21.72 -16.94 5.33
C PRO A 260 -21.31 -16.31 4.00
N MET A 261 -21.97 -15.20 3.60
CA MET A 261 -21.69 -14.50 2.35
C MET A 261 -20.36 -13.71 2.42
N THR A 262 -20.08 -13.06 3.55
CA THR A 262 -18.80 -12.35 3.76
C THR A 262 -17.63 -13.35 3.81
N LEU A 263 -17.82 -14.52 4.44
CA LEU A 263 -16.81 -15.59 4.45
C LEU A 263 -16.55 -16.14 3.05
N LEU A 264 -17.61 -16.40 2.28
CA LEU A 264 -17.47 -16.85 0.88
C LEU A 264 -16.68 -15.82 0.05
N TYR A 265 -17.05 -14.54 0.15
CA TYR A 265 -16.34 -13.47 -0.53
C TYR A 265 -14.87 -13.41 -0.14
N GLN A 266 -14.55 -13.46 1.16
CA GLN A 266 -13.18 -13.42 1.65
C GLN A 266 -12.36 -14.60 1.14
N LEU A 267 -12.89 -15.81 1.19
CA LEU A 267 -12.23 -17.02 0.67
C LEU A 267 -11.91 -16.88 -0.82
N LEU A 268 -12.87 -16.37 -1.60
CA LEU A 268 -12.66 -16.16 -3.03
C LEU A 268 -11.68 -15.03 -3.31
N ALA A 269 -11.72 -13.93 -2.55
CA ALA A 269 -10.83 -12.78 -2.70
C ALA A 269 -9.36 -13.09 -2.34
N MET A 270 -9.11 -14.10 -1.50
CA MET A 270 -7.76 -14.56 -1.17
C MET A 270 -7.03 -15.21 -2.34
N ILE A 271 -7.77 -15.85 -3.28
CA ILE A 271 -7.16 -16.58 -4.39
C ILE A 271 -6.31 -15.67 -5.29
N PRO A 272 -6.80 -14.52 -5.78
CA PRO A 272 -6.03 -13.61 -6.61
C PRO A 272 -5.04 -12.73 -5.82
N ALA A 273 -5.15 -12.63 -4.50
CA ALA A 273 -4.36 -11.70 -3.69
C ALA A 273 -2.84 -11.82 -3.86
N PRO A 274 -2.20 -13.02 -3.87
CA PRO A 274 -0.76 -13.14 -4.09
C PRO A 274 -0.35 -12.63 -5.48
N PHE A 275 -1.16 -12.87 -6.51
CA PHE A 275 -0.86 -12.45 -7.88
C PHE A 275 -0.96 -10.94 -8.04
N LEU A 276 -1.99 -10.31 -7.47
CA LEU A 276 -2.16 -8.86 -7.46
C LEU A 276 -1.01 -8.17 -6.71
N LEU A 277 -0.55 -8.76 -5.60
CA LEU A 277 0.62 -8.29 -4.88
C LEU A 277 1.87 -8.28 -5.75
N LEU A 278 2.13 -9.34 -6.52
CA LEU A 278 3.30 -9.42 -7.38
C LEU A 278 3.29 -8.34 -8.47
N ILE A 279 2.14 -8.03 -9.07
CA ILE A 279 2.04 -6.98 -10.09
C ILE A 279 2.54 -5.63 -9.53
N MET A 280 2.23 -5.35 -8.26
CA MET A 280 2.61 -4.08 -7.62
C MET A 280 4.06 -4.07 -7.13
N VAL A 281 4.58 -5.19 -6.63
CA VAL A 281 5.86 -5.23 -5.90
C VAL A 281 7.03 -5.64 -6.78
N CYS A 282 6.86 -6.57 -7.73
CA CYS A 282 7.95 -7.08 -8.57
C CYS A 282 8.68 -6.05 -9.45
N PRO A 283 8.07 -4.95 -9.91
CA PRO A 283 8.79 -3.96 -10.71
C PRO A 283 10.06 -3.43 -10.03
N ALA A 284 10.03 -3.13 -8.73
CA ALA A 284 11.18 -2.57 -8.03
C ALA A 284 12.39 -3.53 -7.98
N PRO A 285 12.30 -4.79 -7.50
CA PRO A 285 13.43 -5.72 -7.53
C PRO A 285 13.84 -6.11 -8.96
N SER A 286 12.92 -6.10 -9.95
CA SER A 286 13.25 -6.33 -11.37
C SER A 286 14.16 -5.23 -11.91
N ILE A 287 13.82 -3.96 -11.67
CA ILE A 287 14.63 -2.80 -12.04
C ILE A 287 15.97 -2.84 -11.31
N TYR A 288 15.98 -3.11 -10.00
CA TYR A 288 17.22 -3.21 -9.22
C TYR A 288 18.17 -4.23 -9.81
N ARG A 289 17.69 -5.45 -10.12
CA ARG A 289 18.50 -6.52 -10.74
C ARG A 289 19.08 -6.10 -12.08
N SER A 290 18.29 -5.44 -12.94
CA SER A 290 18.73 -5.02 -14.26
C SER A 290 19.76 -3.87 -14.22
N LEU A 291 19.62 -2.93 -13.27
CA LEU A 291 20.58 -1.83 -13.11
C LEU A 291 21.90 -2.30 -12.51
N THR A 292 21.86 -3.26 -11.56
CA THR A 292 23.07 -3.80 -10.94
C THR A 292 23.83 -4.79 -11.83
N ALA A 293 23.15 -5.58 -12.66
CA ALA A 293 23.77 -6.45 -13.65
C ALA A 293 24.53 -5.67 -14.73
N GLY A 294 24.03 -4.51 -15.14
CA GLY A 294 24.66 -3.64 -16.13
C GLY A 294 25.88 -2.85 -15.61
N SER A 295 26.07 -2.79 -14.29
CA SER A 295 27.25 -2.14 -13.69
C SER A 295 28.42 -3.10 -13.42
N ALA A 296 28.21 -4.40 -13.61
CA ALA A 296 29.22 -5.44 -13.43
C ALA A 296 29.87 -5.90 -14.76
N ALA A 297 29.40 -5.39 -15.89
CA ALA A 297 29.95 -5.59 -17.22
C ALA A 297 30.68 -4.32 -17.71
#